data_19892c6d45ff29a579320968e3a4a0b0
#
_entry.id   19892c6d45ff29a579320968e3a4a0b0
#
_cell.length_a   1.000
_cell.length_b   1.000
_cell.length_c   1.000
_cell.angle_alpha   90.00
_cell.angle_beta   90.00
_cell.angle_gamma   90.00
#
_symmetry.space_group_name_H-M   'P 1'
#
loop_
_entity.id
_entity.type
_entity.pdbx_description
1 polymer ?
#
loop_
_entity_poly.entity_id
_entity_poly.type
_entity_poly.pdbx_seq_one_letter_code
_entity_poly.pdbx_strand_id
1 'polypeptide(L)'
;MPLTFLLIARLPDGGAEAFDAYEDAVLPLLAEYGGRLERRVRSLDDGTEVHLVGFPGEQEFEAYRNDPRRAEHAHLLERSGAAVELLPVRDLTSRNPPSGR
;
A
#
# COMPACT_ATOMS: atom_id res chain seq x y z
N MET A 1 1.29 -19.37 -2.81
CA MET A 1 0.22 -18.97 -1.89
C MET A 1 -0.03 -17.49 -1.98
N PRO A 2 -1.21 -17.05 -2.32
CA PRO A 2 -1.50 -15.61 -2.41
C PRO A 2 -1.31 -14.91 -1.07
N LEU A 3 -0.83 -13.69 -1.14
CA LEU A 3 -0.63 -12.86 0.03
C LEU A 3 -1.46 -11.59 -0.11
N THR A 4 -2.00 -11.13 1.01
CA THR A 4 -2.69 -9.86 1.06
C THR A 4 -2.11 -9.05 2.22
N PHE A 5 -1.84 -7.78 1.95
CA PHE A 5 -1.31 -6.87 2.96
C PHE A 5 -2.22 -5.68 3.14
N LEU A 6 -2.32 -5.24 4.37
CA LEU A 6 -2.92 -3.95 4.68
C LEU A 6 -1.78 -2.99 4.97
N LEU A 7 -1.71 -1.91 4.22
CA LEU A 7 -0.73 -0.86 4.45
C LEU A 7 -1.44 0.32 5.07
N ILE A 8 -0.88 0.83 6.17
CA ILE A 8 -1.42 2.00 6.85
C ILE A 8 -0.33 3.06 6.84
N ALA A 9 -0.62 4.21 6.25
CA ALA A 9 0.32 5.32 6.19
C ALA A 9 -0.27 6.48 6.98
N ARG A 10 0.47 6.96 7.98
CA ARG A 10 0.07 8.13 8.74
C ARG A 10 0.86 9.31 8.25
N LEU A 11 0.14 10.34 7.82
CA LEU A 11 0.72 11.47 7.11
C LEU A 11 0.71 12.70 8.01
N PRO A 12 1.87 13.34 8.21
CA PRO A 12 1.88 14.62 8.93
C PRO A 12 1.30 15.72 8.06
N ASP A 13 0.98 16.84 8.67
CA ASP A 13 0.50 18.01 7.95
C ASP A 13 1.48 18.37 6.84
N GLY A 14 0.94 18.57 5.64
CA GLY A 14 1.76 18.92 4.49
C GLY A 14 2.45 17.74 3.82
N GLY A 15 2.28 16.53 4.34
CA GLY A 15 2.96 15.36 3.77
C GLY A 15 2.25 14.70 2.62
N ALA A 16 0.97 15.00 2.41
CA ALA A 16 0.17 14.26 1.44
C ALA A 16 0.68 14.42 0.01
N GLU A 17 1.15 15.60 -0.36
CA GLU A 17 1.61 15.85 -1.73
C GLU A 17 2.82 14.99 -2.08
N ALA A 18 3.82 14.95 -1.20
CA ALA A 18 5.01 14.14 -1.44
C ALA A 18 4.68 12.65 -1.40
N PHE A 19 3.76 12.26 -0.52
CA PHE A 19 3.34 10.86 -0.46
C PHE A 19 2.63 10.46 -1.75
N ASP A 20 1.76 11.32 -2.28
CA ASP A 20 1.10 11.06 -3.56
C ASP A 20 2.11 10.93 -4.68
N ALA A 21 3.13 11.79 -4.71
CA ALA A 21 4.16 11.70 -5.74
C ALA A 21 4.91 10.37 -5.65
N TYR A 22 5.19 9.91 -4.42
CA TYR A 22 5.85 8.63 -4.22
C TYR A 22 4.97 7.48 -4.73
N GLU A 23 3.69 7.47 -4.35
CA GLU A 23 2.80 6.40 -4.74
C GLU A 23 2.55 6.40 -6.25
N ASP A 24 2.44 7.58 -6.87
CA ASP A 24 2.28 7.69 -8.32
C ASP A 24 3.47 7.07 -9.05
N ALA A 25 4.65 7.11 -8.45
CA ALA A 25 5.85 6.54 -9.05
C ALA A 25 5.95 5.03 -8.83
N VAL A 26 5.55 4.52 -7.66
CA VAL A 26 5.81 3.11 -7.32
C VAL A 26 4.60 2.19 -7.51
N LEU A 27 3.37 2.69 -7.37
CA LEU A 27 2.20 1.82 -7.52
C LEU A 27 2.13 1.15 -8.90
N PRO A 28 2.48 1.83 -10.01
CA PRO A 28 2.46 1.16 -11.31
C PRO A 28 3.37 -0.06 -11.39
N LEU A 29 4.38 -0.14 -10.53
CA LEU A 29 5.30 -1.28 -10.55
C LEU A 29 4.65 -2.56 -10.05
N LEU A 30 3.56 -2.44 -9.26
CA LEU A 30 2.88 -3.62 -8.71
C LEU A 30 2.54 -4.64 -9.79
N ALA A 31 1.97 -4.15 -10.90
CA ALA A 31 1.48 -5.04 -11.96
C ALA A 31 2.61 -5.87 -12.57
N GLU A 32 3.83 -5.32 -12.58
CA GLU A 32 4.97 -6.05 -13.14
C GLU A 32 5.32 -7.29 -12.32
N TYR A 33 4.89 -7.34 -11.08
CA TYR A 33 5.14 -8.47 -10.18
C TYR A 33 3.87 -9.24 -9.88
N GLY A 34 2.81 -9.03 -10.67
CA GLY A 34 1.54 -9.69 -10.45
C GLY A 34 0.77 -9.16 -9.26
N GLY A 35 1.22 -8.05 -8.71
CA GLY A 35 0.53 -7.43 -7.58
C GLY A 35 -0.69 -6.62 -8.01
N ARG A 36 -1.60 -6.42 -7.07
CA ARG A 36 -2.81 -5.67 -7.31
C ARG A 36 -3.10 -4.75 -6.15
N LEU A 37 -3.42 -3.50 -6.47
CA LEU A 37 -3.95 -2.57 -5.47
C LEU A 37 -5.46 -2.78 -5.46
N GLU A 38 -5.97 -3.49 -4.45
CA GLU A 38 -7.38 -3.84 -4.40
C GLU A 38 -8.22 -2.69 -3.89
N ARG A 39 -7.66 -1.90 -2.98
CA ARG A 39 -8.37 -0.77 -2.40
C ARG A 39 -7.38 0.28 -1.95
N ARG A 40 -7.72 1.54 -2.16
CA ARG A 40 -6.93 2.66 -1.67
C ARG A 40 -7.89 3.73 -1.16
N VAL A 41 -7.79 4.06 0.11
CA VAL A 41 -8.66 5.05 0.73
C VAL A 41 -7.83 6.00 1.58
N ARG A 42 -8.33 7.21 1.77
CA ARG A 42 -7.67 8.21 2.59
C ARG A 42 -8.70 8.86 3.49
N SER A 43 -8.32 9.12 4.75
CA SER A 43 -9.20 9.79 5.68
C SER A 43 -9.51 11.21 5.17
N LEU A 44 -10.66 11.73 5.57
CA LEU A 44 -11.09 13.03 5.07
C LEU A 44 -10.19 14.18 5.52
N ASP A 45 -9.44 13.98 6.60
CA ASP A 45 -8.49 14.99 7.09
C ASP A 45 -7.11 14.85 6.48
N ASP A 46 -6.93 13.92 5.52
CA ASP A 46 -5.66 13.63 4.83
C ASP A 46 -4.57 13.11 5.77
N GLY A 47 -4.93 12.67 6.97
CA GLY A 47 -3.94 12.23 7.96
C GLY A 47 -3.60 10.76 7.88
N THR A 48 -4.44 9.94 7.25
CA THR A 48 -4.21 8.50 7.20
C THR A 48 -4.63 7.96 5.84
N GLU A 49 -3.80 7.12 5.27
CA GLU A 49 -4.14 6.43 4.03
C GLU A 49 -3.98 4.94 4.24
N VAL A 50 -4.87 4.15 3.65
CA VAL A 50 -4.86 2.69 3.79
C VAL A 50 -4.92 2.06 2.41
N HIS A 51 -4.06 1.08 2.19
CA HIS A 51 -4.08 0.28 0.96
C HIS A 51 -4.33 -1.17 1.30
N LEU A 52 -5.10 -1.85 0.46
CA LEU A 52 -5.21 -3.30 0.49
C LEU A 52 -4.54 -3.81 -0.78
N VAL A 53 -3.48 -4.59 -0.63
CA VAL A 53 -2.62 -4.97 -1.74
C VAL A 53 -2.46 -6.49 -1.77
N GLY A 54 -2.63 -7.09 -2.95
CA GLY A 54 -2.46 -8.52 -3.11
C GLY A 54 -1.28 -8.87 -3.99
N PHE A 55 -0.63 -10.00 -3.68
CA PHE A 55 0.44 -10.57 -4.49
C PHE A 55 0.18 -12.05 -4.70
N PRO A 56 0.67 -12.62 -5.83
CA PRO A 56 0.49 -14.06 -6.06
C PRO A 56 1.19 -14.92 -5.02
N GLY A 57 2.31 -14.43 -4.47
CA GLY A 57 3.06 -15.17 -3.47
C GLY A 57 4.17 -14.33 -2.88
N GLU A 58 4.93 -14.96 -2.00
CA GLU A 58 5.99 -14.29 -1.26
C GLU A 58 7.12 -13.83 -2.18
N GLN A 59 7.44 -14.63 -3.20
CA GLN A 59 8.50 -14.28 -4.13
C GLN A 59 8.21 -12.97 -4.86
N GLU A 60 6.97 -12.83 -5.33
CA GLU A 60 6.57 -11.63 -6.06
C GLU A 60 6.59 -10.40 -5.15
N PHE A 61 6.15 -10.59 -3.91
CA PHE A 61 6.20 -9.51 -2.94
C PHE A 61 7.64 -9.06 -2.68
N GLU A 62 8.54 -10.01 -2.45
CA GLU A 62 9.95 -9.67 -2.19
C GLU A 62 10.59 -9.01 -3.40
N ALA A 63 10.27 -9.47 -4.60
CA ALA A 63 10.81 -8.86 -5.81
C ALA A 63 10.33 -7.42 -5.94
N TYR A 64 9.06 -7.18 -5.65
CA TYR A 64 8.51 -5.84 -5.72
C TYR A 64 9.19 -4.90 -4.71
N ARG A 65 9.30 -5.33 -3.46
CA ARG A 65 9.84 -4.46 -2.41
C ARG A 65 11.33 -4.15 -2.64
N ASN A 66 12.03 -5.01 -3.37
CA ASN A 66 13.46 -4.83 -3.63
C ASN A 66 13.74 -4.24 -5.01
N ASP A 67 12.71 -3.82 -5.75
CA ASP A 67 12.92 -3.22 -7.05
C ASP A 67 13.68 -1.91 -6.88
N PRO A 68 14.81 -1.73 -7.60
CA PRO A 68 15.62 -0.52 -7.44
C PRO A 68 14.87 0.77 -7.74
N ARG A 69 13.85 0.70 -8.59
CA ARG A 69 13.08 1.90 -8.93
C ARG A 69 12.32 2.44 -7.72
N ARG A 70 11.95 1.56 -6.77
CA ARG A 70 11.34 2.03 -5.54
C ARG A 70 12.32 2.84 -4.71
N ALA A 71 13.57 2.37 -4.66
CA ALA A 71 14.62 3.09 -3.93
C ALA A 71 14.92 4.45 -4.56
N GLU A 72 14.80 4.55 -5.88
CA GLU A 72 15.04 5.82 -6.57
C GLU A 72 14.06 6.90 -6.13
N HIS A 73 12.88 6.52 -5.69
CA HIS A 73 11.86 7.47 -5.26
C HIS A 73 11.72 7.58 -3.75
N ALA A 74 12.58 6.89 -3.01
CA ALA A 74 12.49 6.87 -1.55
C ALA A 74 12.59 8.27 -0.93
N HIS A 75 13.26 9.19 -1.59
CA HIS A 75 13.38 10.56 -1.08
C HIS A 75 12.02 11.25 -0.98
N LEU A 76 11.06 10.86 -1.83
CA LEU A 76 9.71 11.41 -1.75
C LEU A 76 8.98 10.90 -0.52
N LEU A 77 9.16 9.62 -0.20
CA LEU A 77 8.58 9.04 0.99
C LEU A 77 9.14 9.71 2.25
N GLU A 78 10.45 9.92 2.29
CA GLU A 78 11.08 10.62 3.40
C GLU A 78 10.56 12.04 3.54
N ARG A 79 10.43 12.74 2.42
CA ARG A 79 9.94 14.11 2.43
C ARG A 79 8.52 14.19 2.97
N SER A 80 7.70 13.16 2.71
CA SER A 80 6.33 13.14 3.19
C SER A 80 6.25 13.04 4.70
N GLY A 81 7.28 12.47 5.34
CA GLY A 81 7.25 12.21 6.77
C GLY A 81 6.29 11.11 7.17
N ALA A 82 5.78 10.35 6.21
CA ALA A 82 4.81 9.31 6.48
C ALA A 82 5.38 8.19 7.35
N ALA A 83 4.59 7.75 8.32
CA ALA A 83 4.88 6.55 9.09
C ALA A 83 4.06 5.43 8.49
N VAL A 84 4.73 4.40 7.97
CA VAL A 84 4.08 3.32 7.22
C VAL A 84 4.17 2.03 7.99
N GLU A 85 3.03 1.36 8.09
CA GLU A 85 2.90 0.05 8.72
C GLU A 85 2.34 -0.92 7.70
N LEU A 86 2.90 -2.13 7.63
CA LEU A 86 2.45 -3.15 6.68
C LEU A 86 2.09 -4.41 7.46
N LEU A 87 0.85 -4.86 7.31
CA LEU A 87 0.33 -6.02 8.03
C LEU A 87 -0.11 -7.10 7.06
N PRO A 88 0.37 -8.35 7.21
CA PRO A 88 -0.22 -9.44 6.44
C PRO A 88 -1.60 -9.74 7.02
N VAL A 89 -2.58 -9.90 6.11
CA VAL A 89 -3.97 -10.10 6.52
C VAL A 89 -4.59 -11.21 5.69
N ARG A 90 -5.73 -11.71 6.14
CA ARG A 90 -6.54 -12.62 5.35
C ARG A 90 -7.98 -12.13 5.34
N ASP A 91 -8.66 -12.46 4.27
CA ASP A 91 -10.05 -12.03 4.08
C ASP A 91 -10.97 -12.96 4.85
N LEU A 92 -11.80 -12.37 5.71
CA LEU A 92 -12.78 -13.12 6.48
C LEU A 92 -14.21 -12.94 5.97
N THR A 93 -14.41 -11.98 5.08
CA THR A 93 -15.78 -11.64 4.66
C THR A 93 -16.45 -12.73 3.86
N SER A 94 -15.67 -13.56 3.16
CA SER A 94 -16.22 -14.64 2.35
C SER A 94 -16.92 -15.68 3.19
N ARG A 95 -16.61 -15.76 4.49
CA ARG A 95 -17.13 -16.79 5.36
C ARG A 95 -18.48 -16.46 5.93
N ASN A 96 -18.76 -15.19 6.10
CA ASN A 96 -19.94 -14.80 6.84
C ASN A 96 -20.31 -13.37 6.48
N PRO A 97 -20.97 -13.22 5.35
CA PRO A 97 -21.37 -11.87 4.95
C PRO A 97 -22.30 -11.30 6.00
N PRO A 98 -21.98 -10.15 6.53
CA PRO A 98 -22.80 -9.53 7.57
C PRO A 98 -24.05 -8.98 6.97
N SER A 99 -25.12 -9.65 7.21
CA SER A 99 -26.42 -9.16 6.76
C SER A 99 -26.85 -8.03 7.69
N GLY A 100 -27.60 -7.10 7.16
CA GLY A 100 -28.19 -6.06 7.96
C GLY A 100 -27.19 -5.03 8.47
N ARG A 101 -26.08 -4.94 7.85
CA ARG A 101 -25.09 -3.98 8.29
C ARG A 101 -25.28 -2.65 7.68
#